data_63b6467947eb475debff1f83b5e9aeee
#
_entry.id   63b6467947eb475debff1f83b5e9aeee
#
_cell.length_a   1.000
_cell.length_b   1.000
_cell.length_c   1.000
_cell.angle_alpha   90.00
_cell.angle_beta   90.00
_cell.angle_gamma   90.00
#
_symmetry.space_group_name_H-M   'P 1'
#
loop_
_entity.id
_entity.type
_entity.pdbx_description
1 polymer ?
#
loop_
_entity_poly.entity_id
_entity_poly.type
_entity_poly.pdbx_seq_one_letter_code
_entity_poly.pdbx_strand_id
1 'polypeptide(L)'
;MLNRRVCFNESDTATLPNEASTLCLFDPDSKTLKDLPKFIKTHPDLTAVNISSNNLDQLWMRFCMNYFEVVSAGGLVINKNDKVLWINRNKHWDLPKGKVEPGESLEDAAVREVTEETGIKKLTITGDLVTTYHTYEIDGIAHLKTTFWFAMTHNGEDTKGTPQAIEGITEVKWMNTTVPEKIWDSTYGSIRIVVNAFYKLSR
;
A
#
# COMPACT_ATOMS: atom_id res chain seq x y z
N MET A 1 -14.65 5.27 1.60
CA MET A 1 -13.68 5.04 0.52
C MET A 1 -13.92 3.65 -0.04
N LEU A 2 -14.14 3.54 -1.33
CA LEU A 2 -14.42 2.26 -1.95
C LEU A 2 -13.10 1.51 -2.14
N ASN A 3 -12.88 0.51 -1.31
CA ASN A 3 -11.67 -0.32 -1.31
C ASN A 3 -11.76 -1.33 -2.47
N ARG A 4 -11.68 -0.84 -3.73
CA ARG A 4 -11.80 -1.67 -4.92
C ARG A 4 -10.45 -1.95 -5.51
N ARG A 5 -10.28 -3.20 -5.89
CA ARG A 5 -9.06 -3.68 -6.50
C ARG A 5 -9.08 -3.39 -8.00
N VAL A 6 -8.04 -2.71 -8.50
CA VAL A 6 -7.75 -2.62 -9.93
C VAL A 6 -6.52 -3.47 -10.20
N CYS A 7 -6.65 -4.44 -11.10
CA CYS A 7 -5.58 -5.34 -11.50
C CYS A 7 -5.14 -5.01 -12.92
N PHE A 8 -3.84 -5.04 -13.15
CA PHE A 8 -3.24 -4.92 -14.48
C PHE A 8 -2.55 -6.24 -14.81
N ASN A 9 -2.85 -6.81 -15.98
CA ASN A 9 -2.35 -8.12 -16.40
C ASN A 9 -1.94 -8.13 -17.87
N GLU A 10 -0.97 -8.96 -18.20
CA GLU A 10 -0.74 -9.35 -19.58
C GLU A 10 -1.91 -10.24 -20.05
N SER A 11 -2.29 -10.10 -21.31
CA SER A 11 -3.49 -10.76 -21.85
C SER A 11 -3.49 -12.28 -21.74
N ASP A 12 -2.32 -12.90 -21.80
CA ASP A 12 -2.17 -14.36 -21.78
C ASP A 12 -2.18 -14.96 -20.36
N THR A 13 -2.10 -14.13 -19.31
CA THR A 13 -2.04 -14.58 -17.92
C THR A 13 -3.30 -14.28 -17.11
N ALA A 14 -4.29 -13.64 -17.72
CA ALA A 14 -5.51 -13.24 -17.04
C ALA A 14 -6.42 -14.44 -16.72
N THR A 15 -6.12 -15.15 -15.63
CA THR A 15 -7.18 -15.86 -14.92
C THR A 15 -8.15 -14.81 -14.40
N LEU A 16 -9.25 -14.59 -15.12
CA LEU A 16 -10.32 -13.71 -14.71
C LEU A 16 -10.78 -14.13 -13.30
N PRO A 17 -10.74 -13.24 -12.29
CA PRO A 17 -11.36 -13.57 -11.05
C PRO A 17 -12.84 -13.86 -11.31
N ASN A 18 -13.28 -15.02 -10.91
CA ASN A 18 -14.65 -15.50 -11.08
C ASN A 18 -15.62 -14.80 -10.11
N GLU A 19 -15.43 -13.49 -9.91
CA GLU A 19 -16.26 -12.66 -9.04
C GLU A 19 -17.35 -12.01 -9.88
N ALA A 20 -18.60 -12.20 -9.46
CA ALA A 20 -19.82 -11.82 -10.19
C ALA A 20 -19.94 -10.31 -10.53
N SER A 21 -19.01 -9.47 -10.12
CA SER A 21 -19.02 -8.00 -10.27
C SER A 21 -17.65 -7.46 -10.67
N THR A 22 -16.98 -8.11 -11.61
CA THR A 22 -15.68 -7.66 -12.14
C THR A 22 -15.88 -7.02 -13.53
N LEU A 23 -15.43 -5.77 -13.68
CA LEU A 23 -15.29 -5.13 -14.98
C LEU A 23 -13.97 -5.58 -15.63
N CYS A 24 -14.04 -6.11 -16.85
CA CYS A 24 -12.87 -6.48 -17.62
C CYS A 24 -12.71 -5.52 -18.80
N LEU A 25 -11.52 -4.92 -18.94
CA LEU A 25 -11.15 -4.03 -20.03
C LEU A 25 -9.91 -4.59 -20.72
N PHE A 26 -9.94 -4.68 -22.05
CA PHE A 26 -8.79 -5.06 -22.86
C PHE A 26 -8.27 -3.85 -23.62
N ASP A 27 -6.99 -3.52 -23.41
CA ASP A 27 -6.24 -2.42 -24.03
C ASP A 27 -7.04 -1.08 -24.10
N PRO A 28 -7.60 -0.60 -22.98
CA PRO A 28 -8.42 0.59 -22.97
C PRO A 28 -7.62 1.82 -23.40
N ASP A 29 -8.28 2.73 -24.08
CA ASP A 29 -7.70 4.00 -24.46
C ASP A 29 -7.50 4.95 -23.26
N SER A 30 -6.75 6.03 -23.46
CA SER A 30 -6.43 7.01 -22.39
C SER A 30 -7.69 7.68 -21.82
N LYS A 31 -8.75 7.85 -22.61
CA LYS A 31 -10.01 8.43 -22.15
C LYS A 31 -10.73 7.48 -21.20
N THR A 32 -10.83 6.22 -21.55
CA THR A 32 -11.43 5.17 -20.72
C THR A 32 -10.68 5.07 -19.38
N LEU A 33 -9.33 5.08 -19.38
CA LEU A 33 -8.52 5.06 -18.19
C LEU A 33 -8.74 6.29 -17.30
N LYS A 34 -8.86 7.48 -17.92
CA LYS A 34 -9.13 8.74 -17.22
C LYS A 34 -10.50 8.73 -16.54
N ASP A 35 -11.52 8.21 -17.21
CA ASP A 35 -12.90 8.20 -16.72
C ASP A 35 -13.18 7.06 -15.73
N LEU A 36 -12.29 6.07 -15.65
CA LEU A 36 -12.43 4.87 -14.81
C LEU A 36 -12.70 5.15 -13.33
N PRO A 37 -12.03 6.07 -12.64
CA PRO A 37 -12.32 6.36 -11.22
C PRO A 37 -13.75 6.87 -11.02
N LYS A 38 -14.24 7.70 -11.93
CA LYS A 38 -15.63 8.19 -11.90
C LYS A 38 -16.61 7.06 -12.17
N PHE A 39 -16.32 6.21 -13.13
CA PHE A 39 -17.14 5.03 -13.44
C PHE A 39 -17.24 4.10 -12.21
N ILE A 40 -16.13 3.79 -11.58
CA ILE A 40 -16.09 2.97 -10.36
C ILE A 40 -16.93 3.60 -9.24
N LYS A 41 -16.89 4.93 -9.07
CA LYS A 41 -17.69 5.64 -8.06
C LYS A 41 -19.21 5.48 -8.29
N THR A 42 -19.65 5.49 -9.55
CA THR A 42 -21.07 5.41 -9.91
C THR A 42 -21.63 3.97 -9.98
N HIS A 43 -20.74 2.97 -9.89
CA HIS A 43 -21.13 1.54 -9.93
C HIS A 43 -20.75 0.85 -8.60
N PRO A 44 -21.57 1.01 -7.55
CA PRO A 44 -21.26 0.48 -6.22
C PRO A 44 -21.16 -1.03 -6.14
N ASP A 45 -21.73 -1.74 -7.08
CA ASP A 45 -21.75 -3.21 -7.16
C ASP A 45 -20.43 -3.79 -7.70
N LEU A 46 -19.60 -2.99 -8.39
CA LEU A 46 -18.29 -3.44 -8.84
C LEU A 46 -17.38 -3.74 -7.65
N THR A 47 -16.85 -4.94 -7.60
CA THR A 47 -15.89 -5.39 -6.58
C THR A 47 -14.46 -5.27 -7.05
N ALA A 48 -14.23 -5.45 -8.35
CA ALA A 48 -12.91 -5.36 -8.96
C ALA A 48 -12.96 -4.82 -10.40
N VAL A 49 -11.83 -4.32 -10.88
CA VAL A 49 -11.59 -4.00 -12.28
C VAL A 49 -10.35 -4.74 -12.73
N ASN A 50 -10.44 -5.46 -13.82
CA ASN A 50 -9.33 -6.15 -14.46
C ASN A 50 -9.02 -5.48 -15.79
N ILE A 51 -7.81 -4.96 -15.93
CA ILE A 51 -7.35 -4.28 -17.13
C ILE A 51 -6.19 -5.10 -17.71
N SER A 52 -6.31 -5.50 -18.96
CA SER A 52 -5.28 -6.30 -19.64
C SER A 52 -4.84 -5.66 -20.94
N SER A 53 -3.62 -5.93 -21.36
CA SER A 53 -3.05 -5.48 -22.63
C SER A 53 -1.91 -6.42 -23.04
N ASN A 54 -1.64 -6.49 -24.34
CA ASN A 54 -0.42 -7.16 -24.86
C ASN A 54 0.86 -6.38 -24.57
N ASN A 55 0.74 -5.12 -24.08
CA ASN A 55 1.87 -4.30 -23.65
C ASN A 55 1.52 -3.63 -22.31
N LEU A 56 1.85 -4.34 -21.24
CA LEU A 56 1.51 -3.92 -19.87
C LEU A 56 2.22 -2.63 -19.47
N ASP A 57 3.48 -2.45 -19.86
CA ASP A 57 4.24 -1.24 -19.54
C ASP A 57 3.61 0.01 -20.16
N GLN A 58 3.23 -0.08 -21.45
CA GLN A 58 2.57 1.02 -22.14
C GLN A 58 1.19 1.32 -21.53
N LEU A 59 0.44 0.29 -21.18
CA LEU A 59 -0.85 0.43 -20.49
C LEU A 59 -0.67 1.12 -19.16
N TRP A 60 0.32 0.69 -18.35
CA TRP A 60 0.63 1.28 -17.06
C TRP A 60 1.04 2.75 -17.18
N MET A 61 1.91 3.08 -18.13
CA MET A 61 2.28 4.48 -18.42
C MET A 61 1.04 5.33 -18.75
N ARG A 62 0.16 4.86 -19.65
CA ARG A 62 -1.10 5.55 -19.99
C ARG A 62 -2.00 5.76 -18.79
N PHE A 63 -2.04 4.80 -17.87
CA PHE A 63 -2.79 4.93 -16.62
C PHE A 63 -2.18 6.00 -15.72
N CYS A 64 -0.87 5.94 -15.45
CA CYS A 64 -0.16 6.87 -14.58
C CYS A 64 -0.26 8.33 -15.04
N MET A 65 -0.27 8.59 -16.36
CA MET A 65 -0.39 9.95 -16.93
C MET A 65 -1.68 10.69 -16.52
N ASN A 66 -2.67 10.01 -15.96
CA ASN A 66 -3.92 10.63 -15.48
C ASN A 66 -3.85 11.10 -14.02
N TYR A 67 -2.72 10.94 -13.34
CA TYR A 67 -2.58 11.17 -11.92
C TYR A 67 -1.38 12.06 -11.62
N PHE A 68 -1.51 12.85 -10.55
CA PHE A 68 -0.34 13.45 -9.90
C PHE A 68 0.35 12.38 -9.06
N GLU A 69 1.61 12.09 -9.35
CA GLU A 69 2.34 11.05 -8.64
C GLU A 69 2.82 11.54 -7.27
N VAL A 70 2.63 10.68 -6.26
CA VAL A 70 3.14 10.86 -4.89
C VAL A 70 3.97 9.66 -4.52
N VAL A 71 5.28 9.84 -4.42
CA VAL A 71 6.21 8.79 -3.99
C VAL A 71 6.25 8.74 -2.46
N SER A 72 6.18 7.54 -1.91
CA SER A 72 6.21 7.27 -0.48
C SER A 72 7.06 6.04 -0.19
N ALA A 73 7.57 5.96 1.03
CA ALA A 73 8.30 4.79 1.50
C ALA A 73 7.87 4.43 2.91
N GLY A 74 7.97 3.16 3.28
CA GLY A 74 7.59 2.68 4.61
C GLY A 74 8.15 1.31 4.93
N GLY A 75 7.89 0.83 6.15
CA GLY A 75 8.48 -0.40 6.63
C GLY A 75 7.52 -1.36 7.31
N LEU A 76 7.72 -2.65 7.06
CA LEU A 76 7.27 -3.73 7.92
C LEU A 76 8.40 -4.05 8.88
N VAL A 77 8.23 -3.67 10.15
CA VAL A 77 9.28 -3.79 11.17
C VAL A 77 9.00 -4.97 12.08
N ILE A 78 10.02 -5.81 12.29
CA ILE A 78 9.99 -6.93 13.24
C ILE A 78 10.97 -6.66 14.37
N ASN A 79 10.55 -6.93 15.60
CA ASN A 79 11.44 -6.90 16.77
C ASN A 79 12.01 -8.29 17.09
N LYS A 80 12.94 -8.34 18.06
CA LYS A 80 13.61 -9.58 18.53
C LYS A 80 12.66 -10.64 19.12
N ASN A 81 11.38 -10.32 19.32
CA ASN A 81 10.36 -11.24 19.81
C ASN A 81 9.39 -11.65 18.70
N ASP A 82 9.80 -11.53 17.42
CA ASP A 82 9.02 -11.84 16.22
C ASP A 82 7.67 -11.13 16.16
N LYS A 83 7.58 -9.91 16.71
CA LYS A 83 6.37 -9.09 16.62
C LYS A 83 6.51 -8.03 15.55
N VAL A 84 5.44 -7.80 14.81
CA VAL A 84 5.32 -6.77 13.78
C VAL A 84 4.80 -5.48 14.40
N LEU A 85 5.40 -4.35 13.99
CA LEU A 85 4.98 -3.01 14.37
C LEU A 85 3.78 -2.56 13.52
N TRP A 86 2.72 -2.17 14.19
CA TRP A 86 1.51 -1.63 13.56
C TRP A 86 1.18 -0.25 14.11
N ILE A 87 0.56 0.57 13.28
CA ILE A 87 -0.06 1.84 13.67
C ILE A 87 -1.57 1.77 13.49
N ASN A 88 -2.33 2.46 14.35
CA ASN A 88 -3.74 2.71 14.12
C ASN A 88 -3.91 4.16 13.65
N ARG A 89 -4.28 4.33 12.39
CA ARG A 89 -4.47 5.63 11.76
C ARG A 89 -5.91 5.74 11.24
N ASN A 90 -6.62 6.76 11.67
CA ASN A 90 -8.01 6.98 11.25
C ASN A 90 -8.91 5.73 11.47
N LYS A 91 -8.75 5.04 12.60
CA LYS A 91 -9.47 3.80 12.96
C LYS A 91 -9.16 2.58 12.10
N HIS A 92 -8.12 2.63 11.26
CA HIS A 92 -7.63 1.51 10.47
C HIS A 92 -6.24 1.10 10.93
N TRP A 93 -5.99 -0.21 10.97
CA TRP A 93 -4.64 -0.72 11.18
C TRP A 93 -3.83 -0.61 9.89
N ASP A 94 -2.63 -0.08 10.00
CA ASP A 94 -1.74 0.25 8.88
C ASP A 94 -0.28 -0.04 9.27
N LEU A 95 0.61 0.01 8.29
CA LEU A 95 2.05 0.03 8.51
C LEU A 95 2.59 1.45 8.35
N PRO A 96 3.62 1.84 9.12
CA PRO A 96 4.17 3.20 9.07
C PRO A 96 4.81 3.51 7.72
N LYS A 97 4.49 4.70 7.14
CA LYS A 97 4.93 5.16 5.83
C LYS A 97 4.56 6.60 5.57
N GLY A 98 5.41 7.30 4.88
CA GLY A 98 5.08 8.65 4.43
C GLY A 98 5.78 9.07 3.15
N LYS A 99 5.74 10.37 2.85
CA LYS A 99 6.28 10.95 1.62
C LYS A 99 7.80 10.91 1.60
N VAL A 100 8.37 10.59 0.44
CA VAL A 100 9.80 10.79 0.18
C VAL A 100 10.06 12.28 -0.04
N GLU A 101 11.04 12.83 0.67
CA GLU A 101 11.46 14.23 0.54
C GLU A 101 12.41 14.44 -0.64
N PRO A 102 12.51 15.67 -1.19
CA PRO A 102 13.43 15.95 -2.29
C PRO A 102 14.88 15.65 -1.92
N GLY A 103 15.53 14.79 -2.72
CA GLY A 103 16.94 14.40 -2.52
C GLY A 103 17.16 13.28 -1.50
N GLU A 104 16.09 12.73 -0.92
CA GLU A 104 16.13 11.60 0.00
C GLU A 104 16.08 10.27 -0.77
N SER A 105 16.81 9.25 -0.31
CA SER A 105 16.66 7.89 -0.82
C SER A 105 15.36 7.26 -0.31
N LEU A 106 14.87 6.21 -0.99
CA LEU A 106 13.67 5.48 -0.56
C LEU A 106 13.89 4.81 0.79
N GLU A 107 15.09 4.29 1.03
CA GLU A 107 15.52 3.64 2.25
C GLU A 107 15.56 4.61 3.42
N ASP A 108 16.17 5.79 3.22
CA ASP A 108 16.24 6.83 4.27
C ASP A 108 14.84 7.33 4.61
N ALA A 109 14.00 7.59 3.61
CA ALA A 109 12.61 7.99 3.80
C ALA A 109 11.83 6.94 4.61
N ALA A 110 11.99 5.65 4.29
CA ALA A 110 11.31 4.59 5.00
C ALA A 110 11.72 4.52 6.48
N VAL A 111 13.02 4.65 6.79
CA VAL A 111 13.53 4.66 8.17
C VAL A 111 13.06 5.91 8.92
N ARG A 112 13.11 7.08 8.29
CA ARG A 112 12.65 8.35 8.86
C ARG A 112 11.17 8.28 9.20
N GLU A 113 10.34 7.89 8.23
CA GLU A 113 8.87 7.83 8.39
C GLU A 113 8.44 6.83 9.48
N VAL A 114 9.05 5.63 9.51
CA VAL A 114 8.81 4.68 10.60
C VAL A 114 9.17 5.30 11.94
N THR A 115 10.30 6.01 12.02
CA THR A 115 10.75 6.65 13.26
C THR A 115 9.82 7.79 13.69
N GLU A 116 9.39 8.64 12.76
CA GLU A 116 8.51 9.78 13.04
C GLU A 116 7.11 9.35 13.45
N GLU A 117 6.50 8.43 12.71
CA GLU A 117 5.14 7.95 12.96
C GLU A 117 5.02 7.10 14.24
N THR A 118 6.10 6.44 14.66
CA THR A 118 6.05 5.44 15.76
C THR A 118 6.95 5.74 16.95
N GLY A 119 7.93 6.64 16.82
CA GLY A 119 8.97 6.87 17.83
C GLY A 119 10.00 5.73 17.95
N ILE A 120 9.87 4.66 17.15
CA ILE A 120 10.79 3.50 17.19
C ILE A 120 12.08 3.85 16.42
N LYS A 121 13.22 3.61 17.07
CA LYS A 121 14.56 3.88 16.54
C LYS A 121 15.36 2.58 16.39
N LYS A 122 16.64 2.67 15.97
CA LYS A 122 17.55 1.53 15.75
C LYS A 122 16.96 0.51 14.77
N LEU A 123 16.48 1.02 13.66
CA LEU A 123 15.95 0.25 12.55
C LEU A 123 17.08 -0.13 11.59
N THR A 124 17.02 -1.34 11.07
CA THR A 124 17.90 -1.83 10.01
C THR A 124 17.05 -2.42 8.91
N ILE A 125 17.18 -1.93 7.67
CA ILE A 125 16.56 -2.53 6.49
C ILE A 125 17.23 -3.88 6.22
N THR A 126 16.41 -4.90 6.00
CA THR A 126 16.86 -6.28 5.73
C THR A 126 16.54 -6.73 4.31
N GLY A 127 15.72 -5.99 3.59
CA GLY A 127 15.40 -6.27 2.19
C GLY A 127 14.20 -5.47 1.69
N ASP A 128 14.04 -5.50 0.37
CA ASP A 128 12.90 -4.89 -0.30
C ASP A 128 11.67 -5.80 -0.19
N LEU A 129 10.51 -5.18 -0.12
CA LEU A 129 9.22 -5.84 -0.25
C LEU A 129 8.54 -5.42 -1.56
N VAL A 130 7.24 -5.63 -1.63
CA VAL A 130 6.44 -5.24 -2.79
C VAL A 130 6.20 -3.73 -2.82
N THR A 131 6.04 -3.18 -4.01
CA THR A 131 5.49 -1.83 -4.19
C THR A 131 3.97 -1.88 -4.22
N THR A 132 3.32 -0.94 -3.57
CA THR A 132 1.85 -0.82 -3.57
C THR A 132 1.40 0.52 -4.13
N TYR A 133 0.20 0.52 -4.72
CA TYR A 133 -0.38 1.69 -5.37
C TYR A 133 -1.73 2.02 -4.77
N HIS A 134 -2.01 3.31 -4.63
CA HIS A 134 -3.30 3.79 -4.13
C HIS A 134 -3.70 5.08 -4.84
N THR A 135 -4.91 5.13 -5.38
CA THR A 135 -5.45 6.34 -5.99
C THR A 135 -6.41 7.06 -5.05
N TYR A 136 -6.32 8.37 -5.01
CA TYR A 136 -7.21 9.24 -4.22
C TYR A 136 -7.34 10.61 -4.89
N GLU A 137 -8.28 11.43 -4.42
CA GLU A 137 -8.54 12.76 -4.96
C GLU A 137 -8.44 13.79 -3.85
N ILE A 138 -7.71 14.88 -4.11
CA ILE A 138 -7.63 16.07 -3.26
C ILE A 138 -7.94 17.27 -4.16
N ASP A 139 -8.91 18.09 -3.78
CA ASP A 139 -9.29 19.33 -4.47
C ASP A 139 -9.55 19.13 -5.98
N GLY A 140 -10.16 18.00 -6.34
CA GLY A 140 -10.46 17.63 -7.73
C GLY A 140 -9.26 17.11 -8.53
N ILE A 141 -8.08 16.99 -7.91
CA ILE A 141 -6.88 16.46 -8.55
C ILE A 141 -6.70 14.98 -8.16
N ALA A 142 -6.66 14.12 -9.16
CA ALA A 142 -6.41 12.70 -8.96
C ALA A 142 -4.92 12.43 -8.67
N HIS A 143 -4.66 11.69 -7.61
CA HIS A 143 -3.31 11.32 -7.18
C HIS A 143 -3.13 9.80 -7.26
N LEU A 144 -1.92 9.38 -7.64
CA LEU A 144 -1.44 8.01 -7.53
C LEU A 144 -0.30 7.97 -6.51
N LYS A 145 -0.57 7.39 -5.35
CA LYS A 145 0.45 7.17 -4.33
C LYS A 145 1.13 5.83 -4.60
N THR A 146 2.41 5.89 -4.96
CA THR A 146 3.31 4.74 -5.07
C THR A 146 4.06 4.60 -3.75
N THR A 147 3.92 3.47 -3.07
CA THR A 147 4.62 3.23 -1.80
C THR A 147 5.59 2.07 -1.93
N PHE A 148 6.86 2.36 -1.71
CA PHE A 148 7.94 1.39 -1.64
C PHE A 148 8.05 0.86 -0.20
N TRP A 149 8.04 -0.46 -0.05
CA TRP A 149 8.04 -1.10 1.26
C TRP A 149 9.33 -1.86 1.51
N PHE A 150 9.82 -1.75 2.74
CA PHE A 150 11.03 -2.42 3.18
C PHE A 150 10.75 -3.33 4.38
N ALA A 151 11.36 -4.51 4.38
CA ALA A 151 11.47 -5.32 5.58
C ALA A 151 12.53 -4.70 6.50
N MET A 152 12.22 -4.56 7.77
CA MET A 152 13.12 -3.95 8.75
C MET A 152 13.17 -4.75 10.04
N THR A 153 14.31 -4.71 10.73
CA THR A 153 14.46 -5.21 12.08
C THR A 153 14.65 -4.06 13.06
N HIS A 154 14.05 -4.19 14.24
CA HIS A 154 14.29 -3.29 15.38
C HIS A 154 15.25 -3.94 16.36
N ASN A 155 16.45 -3.36 16.50
CA ASN A 155 17.53 -3.86 17.35
C ASN A 155 17.61 -3.17 18.73
N GLY A 156 16.59 -2.38 19.10
CA GLY A 156 16.50 -1.70 20.37
C GLY A 156 15.85 -2.55 21.47
N GLU A 157 15.81 -1.96 22.68
CA GLU A 157 15.07 -2.50 23.83
C GLU A 157 13.69 -1.86 23.99
N ASP A 158 13.45 -0.73 23.32
CA ASP A 158 12.21 0.02 23.40
C ASP A 158 11.06 -0.77 22.78
N THR A 159 10.12 -1.15 23.61
CA THR A 159 8.96 -1.93 23.16
C THR A 159 7.70 -1.07 23.01
N LYS A 160 7.73 0.17 23.55
CA LYS A 160 6.58 1.07 23.51
C LYS A 160 6.80 2.18 22.48
N GLY A 161 6.00 2.17 21.42
CA GLY A 161 6.00 3.25 20.44
C GLY A 161 5.25 4.49 20.94
N THR A 162 5.57 5.64 20.34
CA THR A 162 4.89 6.92 20.56
C THR A 162 4.21 7.35 19.27
N PRO A 163 2.87 7.38 19.21
CA PRO A 163 2.16 7.73 17.99
C PRO A 163 2.33 9.21 17.64
N GLN A 164 2.53 9.51 16.35
CA GLN A 164 2.55 10.86 15.81
C GLN A 164 1.11 11.35 15.60
N ALA A 165 0.55 12.01 16.60
CA ALA A 165 -0.86 12.40 16.63
C ALA A 165 -1.27 13.36 15.48
N ILE A 166 -0.35 14.20 14.99
CA ILE A 166 -0.60 15.13 13.88
C ILE A 166 -0.93 14.41 12.57
N GLU A 167 -0.45 13.17 12.40
CA GLU A 167 -0.74 12.31 11.27
C GLU A 167 -2.01 11.47 11.44
N GLY A 168 -2.78 11.72 12.51
CA GLY A 168 -3.99 10.97 12.84
C GLY A 168 -3.71 9.56 13.38
N ILE A 169 -2.48 9.30 13.84
CA ILE A 169 -2.09 8.04 14.45
C ILE A 169 -2.48 8.08 15.93
N THR A 170 -3.28 7.13 16.35
CA THR A 170 -3.82 7.06 17.71
C THR A 170 -3.18 5.96 18.56
N GLU A 171 -2.58 4.95 17.91
CA GLU A 171 -1.95 3.82 18.60
C GLU A 171 -0.76 3.30 17.78
N VAL A 172 0.31 2.91 18.50
CA VAL A 172 1.45 2.14 17.98
C VAL A 172 1.55 0.86 18.77
N LYS A 173 1.60 -0.29 18.09
CA LYS A 173 1.53 -1.58 18.76
C LYS A 173 2.36 -2.66 18.09
N TRP A 174 3.08 -3.42 18.90
CA TRP A 174 3.71 -4.66 18.50
C TRP A 174 2.70 -5.81 18.57
N MET A 175 2.46 -6.50 17.48
CA MET A 175 1.53 -7.63 17.40
C MET A 175 2.26 -8.88 16.92
N ASN A 176 1.75 -10.04 17.30
CA ASN A 176 2.28 -11.32 16.83
C ASN A 176 2.22 -11.39 15.30
N THR A 177 3.11 -12.17 14.72
CA THR A 177 3.15 -12.45 13.27
C THR A 177 1.85 -13.06 12.76
N THR A 178 1.16 -13.86 13.57
CA THR A 178 -0.23 -14.26 13.29
C THR A 178 -1.15 -13.06 13.54
N VAL A 179 -1.51 -12.36 12.47
CA VAL A 179 -2.36 -11.17 12.53
C VAL A 179 -3.78 -11.58 12.94
N PRO A 180 -4.33 -11.05 14.05
CA PRO A 180 -5.70 -11.32 14.44
C PRO A 180 -6.71 -10.91 13.36
N GLU A 181 -7.78 -11.70 13.16
CA GLU A 181 -8.82 -11.46 12.16
C GLU A 181 -9.36 -10.03 12.22
N LYS A 182 -9.65 -9.52 13.42
CA LYS A 182 -10.11 -8.14 13.64
C LYS A 182 -9.16 -7.06 13.09
N ILE A 183 -7.84 -7.30 13.15
CA ILE A 183 -6.83 -6.41 12.56
C ILE A 183 -6.89 -6.54 11.04
N TRP A 184 -6.94 -7.78 10.58
CA TRP A 184 -6.99 -8.10 9.16
C TRP A 184 -8.21 -7.47 8.48
N ASP A 185 -9.38 -7.51 9.11
CA ASP A 185 -10.62 -6.94 8.58
C ASP A 185 -10.59 -5.40 8.54
N SER A 186 -9.88 -4.77 9.46
CA SER A 186 -9.79 -3.31 9.55
C SER A 186 -8.58 -2.72 8.81
N THR A 187 -7.72 -3.55 8.18
CA THR A 187 -6.56 -3.04 7.43
C THR A 187 -6.86 -2.87 5.94
N TYR A 188 -6.08 -2.03 5.27
CA TYR A 188 -6.21 -1.80 3.83
C TYR A 188 -5.74 -3.00 3.01
N GLY A 189 -6.36 -3.20 1.83
CA GLY A 189 -5.97 -4.27 0.91
C GLY A 189 -4.50 -4.22 0.49
N SER A 190 -3.94 -3.02 0.29
CA SER A 190 -2.51 -2.82 0.01
C SER A 190 -1.61 -3.33 1.15
N ILE A 191 -1.99 -3.10 2.40
CA ILE A 191 -1.22 -3.57 3.57
C ILE A 191 -1.27 -5.10 3.68
N ARG A 192 -2.42 -5.71 3.36
CA ARG A 192 -2.51 -7.18 3.28
C ARG A 192 -1.53 -7.76 2.26
N ILE A 193 -1.33 -7.08 1.12
CA ILE A 193 -0.35 -7.49 0.10
C ILE A 193 1.07 -7.44 0.67
N VAL A 194 1.44 -6.36 1.37
CA VAL A 194 2.78 -6.20 1.98
C VAL A 194 3.04 -7.30 3.01
N VAL A 195 2.10 -7.52 3.92
CA VAL A 195 2.23 -8.54 4.98
C VAL A 195 2.34 -9.94 4.38
N ASN A 196 1.52 -10.26 3.37
CA ASN A 196 1.59 -11.55 2.69
C ASN A 196 2.90 -11.76 1.92
N ALA A 197 3.43 -10.71 1.28
CA ALA A 197 4.73 -10.77 0.60
C ALA A 197 5.85 -11.07 1.61
N PHE A 198 5.85 -10.38 2.74
CA PHE A 198 6.82 -10.62 3.81
C PHE A 198 6.81 -12.08 4.28
N TYR A 199 5.65 -12.66 4.56
CA TYR A 199 5.57 -14.06 5.01
C TYR A 199 5.94 -15.09 3.95
N LYS A 200 5.84 -14.76 2.66
CA LYS A 200 6.31 -15.62 1.58
C LYS A 200 7.84 -15.63 1.48
N LEU A 201 8.50 -14.51 1.79
CA LEU A 201 9.97 -14.42 1.78
C LEU A 201 10.61 -15.03 3.02
N SER A 202 9.86 -15.17 4.12
CA SER A 202 10.32 -15.71 5.40
C SER A 202 10.19 -17.25 5.51
N ARG A 203 9.71 -17.92 4.46
CA ARG A 203 9.59 -19.38 4.34
C ARG A 203 10.65 -19.92 3.41
#